data_a72f177eb02114584c08c2733374fe9c
#
_entry.id   a72f177eb02114584c08c2733374fe9c
#
_cell.length_a   1.000
_cell.length_b   1.000
_cell.length_c   1.000
_cell.angle_alpha   90.00
_cell.angle_beta   90.00
_cell.angle_gamma   90.00
#
_symmetry.space_group_name_H-M   'P 1'
#
loop_
_entity.id
_entity.type
_entity.pdbx_description
1 polymer ?
#
loop_
_entity_poly.entity_id
_entity_poly.type
_entity_poly.pdbx_seq_one_letter_code
_entity_poly.pdbx_strand_id
1 'polypeptide(L)'
;MKRISLKIAIFVGFAMDLMAVPATPILITFAQPDGSTFQAHLRGDEYFSWIEAENKMIIVKNKTSGYFEFAVLKRDDKNRLKLTPSGIAVIRRGQTSLRSNTNLPDISREQLGKIWLSRISEKRKIKLVPGKNSP
;
A
#
# COMPACT_ATOMS: atom_id res chain seq x y z
N MET A 1 42.66 47.58 -37.58
CA MET A 1 42.35 46.14 -37.53
C MET A 1 41.88 45.80 -36.14
N LYS A 2 40.57 45.60 -35.96
CA LYS A 2 39.99 45.27 -34.66
C LYS A 2 39.98 43.76 -34.51
N ARG A 3 40.71 43.25 -33.50
CA ARG A 3 40.71 41.85 -33.15
C ARG A 3 39.49 41.56 -32.25
N ILE A 4 38.54 40.81 -32.79
CA ILE A 4 37.37 40.36 -32.06
C ILE A 4 37.78 39.10 -31.27
N SER A 5 37.93 39.25 -29.95
CA SER A 5 38.14 38.13 -29.06
C SER A 5 36.81 37.42 -28.80
N LEU A 6 36.62 36.30 -29.45
CA LEU A 6 35.46 35.44 -29.22
C LEU A 6 35.68 34.66 -27.90
N LYS A 7 35.06 35.11 -26.82
CA LYS A 7 35.00 34.35 -25.54
C LYS A 7 33.92 33.31 -25.68
N ILE A 8 34.34 32.09 -25.96
CA ILE A 8 33.47 30.92 -25.90
C ILE A 8 33.28 30.57 -24.41
N ALA A 9 32.14 30.92 -23.88
CA ALA A 9 31.71 30.46 -22.57
C ALA A 9 31.22 29.03 -22.70
N ILE A 10 32.05 28.07 -22.29
CA ILE A 10 31.65 26.67 -22.17
C ILE A 10 30.74 26.58 -20.94
N PHE A 11 29.44 26.53 -21.16
CA PHE A 11 28.46 26.23 -20.13
C PHE A 11 28.43 24.70 -19.94
N VAL A 12 29.24 24.20 -19.02
CA VAL A 12 29.19 22.80 -18.59
C VAL A 12 27.91 22.63 -17.78
N GLY A 13 26.85 22.21 -18.44
CA GLY A 13 25.61 21.79 -17.79
C GLY A 13 25.89 20.54 -16.99
N PHE A 14 25.97 20.67 -15.67
CA PHE A 14 26.00 19.56 -14.75
C PHE A 14 24.59 18.94 -14.69
N ALA A 15 24.33 17.96 -15.56
CA ALA A 15 23.15 17.15 -15.49
C ALA A 15 23.27 16.28 -14.24
N MET A 16 22.67 16.73 -13.13
CA MET A 16 22.42 15.84 -12.00
C MET A 16 21.35 14.86 -12.43
N ASP A 17 21.76 13.68 -12.85
CA ASP A 17 20.91 12.52 -12.94
C ASP A 17 20.37 12.23 -11.52
N LEU A 18 19.17 12.73 -11.22
CA LEU A 18 18.38 12.30 -10.08
C LEU A 18 18.00 10.83 -10.33
N MET A 19 18.92 9.94 -10.02
CA MET A 19 18.61 8.52 -9.87
C MET A 19 17.57 8.43 -8.77
N ALA A 20 16.30 8.36 -9.16
CA ALA A 20 15.23 7.92 -8.27
C ALA A 20 15.60 6.49 -7.83
N VAL A 21 16.21 6.37 -6.66
CA VAL A 21 16.45 5.07 -6.04
C VAL A 21 15.06 4.46 -5.84
N PRO A 22 14.71 3.36 -6.52
CA PRO A 22 13.45 2.69 -6.27
C PRO A 22 13.49 2.29 -4.80
N ALA A 23 12.53 2.79 -4.00
CA ALA A 23 12.38 2.41 -2.61
C ALA A 23 12.30 0.87 -2.58
N THR A 24 13.37 0.23 -2.13
CA THR A 24 13.39 -1.22 -1.95
C THR A 24 12.26 -1.54 -0.99
N PRO A 25 11.31 -2.39 -1.38
CA PRO A 25 10.18 -2.70 -0.52
C PRO A 25 10.70 -3.38 0.75
N ILE A 26 10.73 -2.63 1.84
CA ILE A 26 11.24 -3.11 3.13
C ILE A 26 10.30 -4.19 3.64
N LEU A 27 10.86 -5.35 4.00
CA LEU A 27 10.15 -6.38 4.75
C LEU A 27 10.00 -5.93 6.21
N ILE A 28 8.78 -5.88 6.68
CA ILE A 28 8.44 -5.53 8.06
C ILE A 28 8.03 -6.80 8.79
N THR A 29 8.50 -6.98 10.01
CA THR A 29 8.08 -8.07 10.89
C THR A 29 6.83 -7.67 11.63
N PHE A 30 5.78 -8.47 11.49
CA PHE A 30 4.51 -8.34 12.20
C PHE A 30 4.39 -9.43 13.24
N ALA A 31 3.84 -9.11 14.42
CA ALA A 31 3.57 -10.06 15.49
C ALA A 31 2.07 -10.38 15.59
N GLN A 32 1.76 -11.64 15.73
CA GLN A 32 0.42 -12.14 16.03
C GLN A 32 0.15 -12.09 17.55
N PRO A 33 -1.11 -12.10 18.00
CA PRO A 33 -1.44 -12.12 19.42
C PRO A 33 -0.85 -13.29 20.21
N ASP A 34 -0.60 -14.42 19.55
CA ASP A 34 0.03 -15.62 20.15
C ASP A 34 1.56 -15.53 20.23
N GLY A 35 2.15 -14.39 19.85
CA GLY A 35 3.60 -14.17 19.82
C GLY A 35 4.30 -14.70 18.58
N SER A 36 3.64 -15.41 17.69
CA SER A 36 4.22 -15.79 16.41
C SER A 36 4.45 -14.56 15.52
N THR A 37 5.44 -14.63 14.62
CA THR A 37 5.79 -13.51 13.75
C THR A 37 5.83 -13.94 12.29
N PHE A 38 5.53 -13.01 11.40
CA PHE A 38 5.67 -13.17 9.95
C PHE A 38 6.24 -11.90 9.33
N GLN A 39 6.80 -12.02 8.13
CA GLN A 39 7.32 -10.89 7.37
C GLN A 39 6.42 -10.57 6.18
N ALA A 40 6.21 -9.30 5.93
CA ALA A 40 5.39 -8.82 4.82
C ALA A 40 5.80 -7.39 4.43
N HIS A 41 5.30 -6.94 3.30
CA HIS A 41 5.51 -5.58 2.80
C HIS A 41 4.33 -4.69 3.14
N LEU A 42 4.60 -3.49 3.66
CA LEU A 42 3.60 -2.44 3.70
C LEU A 42 3.58 -1.74 2.33
N ARG A 43 2.40 -1.62 1.74
CA ARG A 43 2.17 -1.02 0.42
C ARG A 43 1.12 0.09 0.51
N GLY A 44 1.10 0.96 -0.50
CA GLY A 44 0.12 2.04 -0.59
C GLY A 44 0.67 3.37 -0.13
N ASP A 45 -0.24 4.28 0.19
CA ASP A 45 0.03 5.67 0.56
C ASP A 45 -0.83 6.12 1.76
N GLU A 46 -0.86 7.42 2.05
CA GLU A 46 -1.64 8.00 3.14
C GLU A 46 -3.16 7.90 2.96
N TYR A 47 -3.65 7.55 1.78
CA TYR A 47 -5.07 7.38 1.49
C TYR A 47 -5.52 5.94 1.69
N PHE A 48 -4.68 5.00 1.27
CA PHE A 48 -4.96 3.58 1.38
C PHE A 48 -3.67 2.77 1.42
N SER A 49 -3.43 2.09 2.54
CA SER A 49 -2.33 1.15 2.70
C SER A 49 -2.84 -0.26 2.95
N TRP A 50 -2.05 -1.25 2.56
CA TRP A 50 -2.31 -2.67 2.80
C TRP A 50 -1.01 -3.40 3.09
N ILE A 51 -1.13 -4.58 3.69
CA ILE A 51 -0.01 -5.47 3.93
C ILE A 51 -0.03 -6.55 2.85
N GLU A 52 1.11 -6.80 2.24
CA GLU A 52 1.29 -7.76 1.15
C GLU A 52 2.34 -8.79 1.53
N ALA A 53 1.96 -10.07 1.57
CA ALA A 53 2.88 -11.17 1.77
C ALA A 53 3.82 -11.34 0.55
N GLU A 54 4.94 -12.06 0.73
CA GLU A 54 5.88 -12.35 -0.37
C GLU A 54 5.21 -13.04 -1.58
N ASN A 55 4.20 -13.86 -1.32
CA ASN A 55 3.40 -14.52 -2.34
C ASN A 55 2.29 -13.64 -2.93
N LYS A 56 2.32 -12.34 -2.66
CA LYS A 56 1.38 -11.31 -3.11
C LYS A 56 -0.03 -11.39 -2.53
N MET A 57 -0.29 -12.29 -1.60
CA MET A 57 -1.56 -12.30 -0.89
C MET A 57 -1.70 -11.07 0.02
N ILE A 58 -2.89 -10.50 0.03
CA ILE A 58 -3.19 -9.33 0.85
C ILE A 58 -3.56 -9.77 2.26
N ILE A 59 -3.07 -9.02 3.24
CA ILE A 59 -3.25 -9.30 4.67
C ILE A 59 -3.95 -8.10 5.31
N VAL A 60 -4.87 -8.37 6.22
CA VAL A 60 -5.54 -7.37 7.04
C VAL A 60 -5.58 -7.81 8.50
N LYS A 61 -5.61 -6.85 9.42
CA LYS A 61 -5.78 -7.13 10.83
C LYS A 61 -7.27 -7.29 11.14
N ASN A 62 -7.65 -8.42 11.71
CA ASN A 62 -8.98 -8.64 12.26
C ASN A 62 -9.11 -7.86 13.57
N LYS A 63 -10.02 -6.88 13.61
CA LYS A 63 -10.20 -6.02 14.78
C LYS A 63 -10.76 -6.74 16.00
N THR A 64 -11.50 -7.83 15.79
CA THR A 64 -12.14 -8.59 16.86
C THR A 64 -11.15 -9.56 17.49
N SER A 65 -10.43 -10.36 16.71
CA SER A 65 -9.48 -11.35 17.19
C SER A 65 -8.08 -10.78 17.44
N GLY A 66 -7.74 -9.65 16.81
CA GLY A 66 -6.41 -9.06 16.81
C GLY A 66 -5.43 -9.73 15.84
N TYR A 67 -5.77 -10.88 15.26
CA TYR A 67 -4.91 -11.61 14.35
C TYR A 67 -4.81 -10.92 12.98
N PHE A 68 -3.64 -11.07 12.37
CA PHE A 68 -3.47 -10.77 10.94
C PHE A 68 -3.94 -12.00 10.15
N GLU A 69 -4.87 -11.76 9.23
CA GLU A 69 -5.53 -12.75 8.41
C GLU A 69 -5.38 -12.40 6.93
N PHE A 70 -5.45 -13.41 6.07
CA PHE A 70 -5.58 -13.13 4.64
C PHE A 70 -6.87 -12.38 4.36
N ALA A 71 -6.81 -11.46 3.41
CA ALA A 71 -7.94 -10.63 3.04
C ALA A 71 -8.81 -11.29 1.98
N VAL A 72 -10.11 -11.02 2.07
CA VAL A 72 -11.07 -11.22 0.98
C VAL A 72 -11.74 -9.90 0.65
N LEU A 73 -12.25 -9.77 -0.58
CA LEU A 73 -13.03 -8.60 -0.98
C LEU A 73 -14.49 -8.79 -0.61
N LYS A 74 -15.03 -7.81 0.09
CA LYS A 74 -16.49 -7.68 0.30
C LYS A 74 -16.96 -6.29 -0.12
N ARG A 75 -18.26 -6.12 -0.30
CA ARG A 75 -18.86 -4.81 -0.50
C ARG A 75 -19.46 -4.33 0.82
N ASP A 76 -19.31 -3.05 1.09
CA ASP A 76 -19.97 -2.40 2.23
C ASP A 76 -21.41 -2.00 1.87
N ASP A 77 -22.13 -1.42 2.84
CA ASP A 77 -23.53 -0.98 2.68
C ASP A 77 -23.71 0.08 1.58
N LYS A 78 -22.63 0.74 1.19
CA LYS A 78 -22.60 1.71 0.09
C LYS A 78 -22.10 1.09 -1.23
N ASN A 79 -22.11 -0.24 -1.33
CA ASN A 79 -21.66 -1.00 -2.51
C ASN A 79 -20.18 -0.78 -2.89
N ARG A 80 -19.33 -0.31 -1.97
CA ARG A 80 -17.90 -0.08 -2.20
C ARG A 80 -17.08 -1.30 -1.83
N LEU A 81 -16.03 -1.57 -2.59
CA LEU A 81 -15.09 -2.65 -2.27
C LEU A 81 -14.33 -2.35 -0.98
N LYS A 82 -14.20 -3.37 -0.14
CA LYS A 82 -13.48 -3.33 1.13
C LYS A 82 -12.70 -4.61 1.34
N LEU A 83 -11.47 -4.49 1.86
CA LEU A 83 -10.71 -5.63 2.36
C LEU A 83 -11.30 -6.07 3.71
N THR A 84 -11.58 -7.35 3.82
CA THR A 84 -12.18 -7.96 5.02
C THR A 84 -11.36 -9.19 5.43
N PRO A 85 -11.18 -9.47 6.72
CA PRO A 85 -10.55 -10.69 7.18
C PRO A 85 -11.29 -11.93 6.68
N SER A 86 -10.53 -12.95 6.25
CA SER A 86 -11.09 -14.21 5.74
C SER A 86 -11.40 -15.25 6.83
N GLY A 87 -10.91 -15.04 8.04
CA GLY A 87 -10.90 -16.05 9.11
C GLY A 87 -9.66 -16.96 9.08
N ILE A 88 -8.75 -16.78 8.12
CA ILE A 88 -7.54 -17.58 7.97
C ILE A 88 -6.33 -16.74 8.38
N ALA A 89 -5.76 -17.07 9.54
CA ALA A 89 -4.61 -16.38 10.09
C ALA A 89 -3.34 -16.60 9.24
N VAL A 90 -2.51 -15.57 9.15
CA VAL A 90 -1.19 -15.66 8.53
C VAL A 90 -0.26 -16.44 9.46
N ILE A 91 0.30 -17.52 8.99
CA ILE A 91 1.19 -18.40 9.74
C ILE A 91 2.64 -18.16 9.30
N ARG A 92 3.58 -18.37 10.22
CA ARG A 92 5.02 -18.26 9.97
C ARG A 92 5.46 -19.14 8.79
N ARG A 93 6.40 -18.62 7.99
CA ARG A 93 7.11 -19.37 6.94
C ARG A 93 7.72 -20.65 7.53
N GLY A 94 7.32 -21.82 7.07
CA GLY A 94 7.82 -23.11 7.54
C GLY A 94 6.79 -24.01 8.23
N GLN A 95 5.68 -23.48 8.70
CA GLN A 95 4.49 -24.30 8.94
C GLN A 95 3.80 -24.46 7.59
N THR A 96 3.49 -25.67 7.22
CA THR A 96 2.93 -26.07 5.93
C THR A 96 1.98 -25.02 5.39
N SER A 97 2.39 -24.39 4.31
CA SER A 97 1.65 -23.27 3.76
C SER A 97 0.23 -23.70 3.45
N LEU A 98 -0.72 -23.08 4.15
CA LEU A 98 -2.14 -23.19 3.85
C LEU A 98 -2.48 -22.78 2.39
N ARG A 99 -1.47 -22.34 1.62
CA ARG A 99 -1.61 -22.03 0.21
C ARG A 99 -2.03 -23.23 -0.64
N SER A 100 -1.72 -24.45 -0.20
CA SER A 100 -2.09 -25.67 -0.94
C SER A 100 -3.58 -26.03 -0.84
N ASN A 101 -4.32 -25.42 0.13
CA ASN A 101 -5.69 -25.81 0.41
C ASN A 101 -6.67 -24.64 0.62
N THR A 102 -6.23 -23.39 0.47
CA THR A 102 -7.13 -22.25 0.62
C THR A 102 -7.49 -21.69 -0.77
N ASN A 103 -8.71 -21.97 -1.21
CA ASN A 103 -9.32 -21.33 -2.36
C ASN A 103 -9.63 -19.84 -2.09
N LEU A 104 -8.66 -19.12 -1.51
CA LEU A 104 -8.81 -17.67 -1.34
C LEU A 104 -8.63 -16.98 -2.70
N PRO A 105 -9.59 -16.15 -3.10
CA PRO A 105 -9.51 -15.42 -4.35
C PRO A 105 -8.31 -14.46 -4.33
N ASP A 106 -7.56 -14.42 -5.42
CA ASP A 106 -6.52 -13.44 -5.61
C ASP A 106 -7.11 -12.03 -5.75
N ILE A 107 -6.53 -11.06 -5.05
CA ILE A 107 -6.98 -9.67 -5.09
C ILE A 107 -6.09 -8.92 -6.08
N SER A 108 -6.69 -8.51 -7.21
CA SER A 108 -5.96 -7.84 -8.27
C SER A 108 -5.57 -6.40 -7.91
N ARG A 109 -4.52 -5.88 -8.56
CA ARG A 109 -4.11 -4.47 -8.45
C ARG A 109 -5.23 -3.50 -8.86
N GLU A 110 -6.03 -3.88 -9.83
CA GLU A 110 -7.19 -3.09 -10.27
C GLU A 110 -8.23 -2.95 -9.13
N GLN A 111 -8.51 -4.04 -8.42
CA GLN A 111 -9.42 -4.03 -7.28
C GLN A 111 -8.91 -3.18 -6.13
N LEU A 112 -7.60 -3.24 -5.83
CA LEU A 112 -6.96 -2.35 -4.85
C LEU A 112 -7.05 -0.89 -5.30
N GLY A 113 -6.85 -0.60 -6.59
CA GLY A 113 -7.02 0.73 -7.18
C GLY A 113 -8.44 1.28 -7.01
N LYS A 114 -9.48 0.46 -7.16
CA LYS A 114 -10.88 0.86 -6.91
C LYS A 114 -11.11 1.23 -5.45
N ILE A 115 -10.52 0.50 -4.51
CA ILE A 115 -10.57 0.85 -3.08
C ILE A 115 -9.87 2.19 -2.84
N TRP A 116 -8.68 2.39 -3.38
CA TRP A 116 -7.91 3.62 -3.26
C TRP A 116 -8.69 4.84 -3.78
N LEU A 117 -9.26 4.74 -4.99
CA LEU A 117 -10.08 5.81 -5.57
C LEU A 117 -11.29 6.16 -4.68
N SER A 118 -11.96 5.16 -4.11
CA SER A 118 -13.08 5.39 -3.21
C SER A 118 -12.66 6.15 -1.95
N ARG A 119 -11.50 5.85 -1.39
CA ARG A 119 -10.94 6.54 -0.21
C ARG A 119 -10.58 7.99 -0.47
N ILE A 120 -9.94 8.27 -1.62
CA ILE A 120 -9.64 9.64 -2.03
C ILE A 120 -10.92 10.46 -2.20
N SER A 121 -11.93 9.89 -2.85
CA SER A 121 -13.21 10.59 -3.08
C SER A 121 -13.91 10.95 -1.77
N GLU A 122 -13.84 10.08 -0.77
CA GLU A 122 -14.39 10.34 0.57
C GLU A 122 -13.64 11.49 1.28
N LYS A 123 -12.31 11.44 1.30
CA LYS A 123 -11.51 12.51 1.93
C LYS A 123 -11.76 13.87 1.28
N ARG A 124 -11.90 13.91 -0.06
CA ARG A 124 -12.23 15.15 -0.78
C ARG A 124 -13.61 15.68 -0.39
N LYS A 125 -14.62 14.83 -0.26
CA LYS A 125 -15.96 15.25 0.17
C LYS A 125 -15.96 15.84 1.58
N ILE A 126 -15.24 15.24 2.51
CA ILE A 126 -15.12 15.74 3.90
C ILE A 126 -14.46 17.12 3.93
N LYS A 127 -13.45 17.36 3.08
CA LYS A 127 -12.73 18.64 3.03
C LYS A 127 -13.57 19.77 2.41
N LEU A 128 -14.59 19.45 1.61
CA LEU A 128 -15.47 20.41 0.94
C LEU A 128 -16.72 20.80 1.76
N VAL A 129 -16.97 20.15 2.90
CA VAL A 129 -18.03 20.55 3.83
C VAL A 129 -17.46 21.66 4.69
N PRO A 130 -17.91 22.94 4.54
CA PRO A 130 -17.50 24.03 5.42
C PRO A 130 -17.90 23.67 6.84
N GLY A 131 -16.95 23.77 7.76
CA GLY A 131 -17.24 23.56 9.17
C GLY A 131 -18.43 24.44 9.56
N LYS A 132 -19.51 23.83 10.01
CA LYS A 132 -20.62 24.52 10.65
C LYS A 132 -20.04 25.03 11.99
N ASN A 133 -19.54 26.26 11.98
CA ASN A 133 -19.20 26.95 13.20
C ASN A 133 -20.52 27.06 13.97
N SER A 134 -20.65 26.27 15.01
CA SER A 134 -21.67 26.50 16.04
C SER A 134 -21.22 27.66 16.91
N PRO A 135 -22.19 28.52 17.30
CA PRO A 135 -21.95 29.75 18.08
C PRO A 135 -21.39 29.45 19.47
#